data_8768d20dbdfd77bae0ef175bd7cf740c
#
_entry.id   8768d20dbdfd77bae0ef175bd7cf740c
#
_cell.length_a   1.000
_cell.length_b   1.000
_cell.length_c   1.000
_cell.angle_alpha   90.00
_cell.angle_beta   90.00
_cell.angle_gamma   90.00
#
_symmetry.space_group_name_H-M   'P 1'
#
loop_
_entity.id
_entity.type
_entity.pdbx_description
1 polymer ?
#
loop_
_entity_poly.entity_id
_entity_poly.type
_entity_poly.pdbx_seq_one_letter_code
_entity_poly.pdbx_strand_id
1 'polypeptide(L)'
;MKHSYFSRRLLSVFMAFALGLSVLLAKDFVVVIDAGHGGHDPGSLGSKAKEKNINLGVALKLGRLIENNMQGVKVVYTRKKDVYLTLQERANIANKVQGDLFISIHTNSLDKKSPNRRKVAGASTWTLGLHRSKENLEVAKRENSVIYLENDFSTRYEGFDPNSTESYIIFEFMQYKHMEQSINFASDIQREFVS
;
A
#
# COMPACT_ATOMS: atom_id res chain seq x y z
N MET A 1 -50.34 -35.93 -12.93
CA MET A 1 -49.26 -35.32 -13.76
C MET A 1 -49.13 -33.79 -13.60
N LYS A 2 -50.17 -33.01 -13.32
CA LYS A 2 -50.07 -31.53 -13.19
C LYS A 2 -49.26 -31.02 -11.99
N HIS A 3 -49.20 -31.74 -10.86
CA HIS A 3 -48.45 -31.35 -9.68
C HIS A 3 -46.89 -31.40 -9.82
N SER A 4 -46.42 -32.30 -10.68
CA SER A 4 -44.95 -32.45 -10.93
C SER A 4 -44.39 -31.29 -11.75
N TYR A 5 -45.14 -30.68 -12.65
CA TYR A 5 -44.66 -29.54 -13.45
C TYR A 5 -44.67 -28.24 -12.68
N PHE A 6 -45.58 -28.06 -11.75
CA PHE A 6 -45.66 -26.87 -10.90
C PHE A 6 -44.47 -26.81 -9.90
N SER A 7 -44.16 -27.92 -9.22
CA SER A 7 -43.03 -28.01 -8.31
C SER A 7 -41.67 -27.83 -9.03
N ARG A 8 -41.52 -28.35 -10.26
CA ARG A 8 -40.29 -28.17 -11.05
C ARG A 8 -40.06 -26.70 -11.45
N ARG A 9 -41.13 -25.99 -11.86
CA ARG A 9 -41.08 -24.57 -12.21
C ARG A 9 -40.76 -23.70 -10.97
N LEU A 10 -41.35 -24.01 -9.82
CA LEU A 10 -41.07 -23.30 -8.56
C LEU A 10 -39.63 -23.50 -8.13
N LEU A 11 -39.08 -24.72 -8.25
CA LEU A 11 -37.67 -25.02 -7.92
C LEU A 11 -36.71 -24.29 -8.87
N SER A 12 -37.03 -24.19 -10.17
CA SER A 12 -36.20 -23.46 -11.14
C SER A 12 -36.15 -21.94 -10.85
N VAL A 13 -37.31 -21.36 -10.50
CA VAL A 13 -37.40 -19.93 -10.13
C VAL A 13 -36.64 -19.66 -8.83
N PHE A 14 -36.74 -20.55 -7.83
CA PHE A 14 -36.02 -20.41 -6.57
C PHE A 14 -34.50 -20.55 -6.77
N MET A 15 -34.07 -21.47 -7.63
CA MET A 15 -32.65 -21.65 -7.95
C MET A 15 -32.07 -20.48 -8.75
N ALA A 16 -32.84 -19.88 -9.67
CA ALA A 16 -32.43 -18.67 -10.38
C ALA A 16 -32.37 -17.44 -9.45
N PHE A 17 -33.28 -17.33 -8.49
CA PHE A 17 -33.27 -16.28 -7.48
C PHE A 17 -32.11 -16.44 -6.51
N ALA A 18 -31.77 -17.66 -6.08
CA ALA A 18 -30.62 -17.96 -5.20
C ALA A 18 -29.27 -17.69 -5.91
N LEU A 19 -29.16 -17.99 -7.21
CA LEU A 19 -27.98 -17.65 -8.02
C LEU A 19 -27.84 -16.15 -8.25
N GLY A 20 -28.94 -15.42 -8.41
CA GLY A 20 -28.92 -13.95 -8.50
C GLY A 20 -28.51 -13.26 -7.20
N LEU A 21 -28.88 -13.81 -6.03
CA LEU A 21 -28.50 -13.27 -4.73
C LEU A 21 -27.01 -13.45 -4.42
N SER A 22 -26.38 -14.50 -4.95
CA SER A 22 -24.93 -14.74 -4.72
C SER A 22 -24.04 -13.71 -5.40
N VAL A 23 -24.48 -13.07 -6.47
CA VAL A 23 -23.73 -12.00 -7.16
C VAL A 23 -23.77 -10.69 -6.38
N LEU A 24 -24.79 -10.48 -5.52
CA LEU A 24 -24.97 -9.27 -4.71
C LEU A 24 -24.09 -9.25 -3.43
N LEU A 25 -23.40 -10.35 -3.10
CA LEU A 25 -22.59 -10.48 -1.88
C LEU A 25 -21.08 -10.51 -2.13
N ALA A 26 -20.63 -10.23 -3.35
CA ALA A 26 -19.20 -10.11 -3.61
C ALA A 26 -18.65 -8.88 -2.84
N LYS A 27 -17.80 -9.14 -1.87
CA LYS A 27 -17.09 -8.08 -1.13
C LYS A 27 -16.15 -7.37 -2.10
N ASP A 28 -16.18 -6.04 -2.11
CA ASP A 28 -15.20 -5.25 -2.87
C ASP A 28 -13.77 -5.58 -2.43
N PHE A 29 -12.86 -5.63 -3.40
CA PHE A 29 -11.43 -5.69 -3.12
C PHE A 29 -10.96 -4.31 -2.67
N VAL A 30 -10.43 -4.21 -1.45
CA VAL A 30 -10.07 -2.93 -0.84
C VAL A 30 -8.59 -2.62 -1.06
N VAL A 31 -8.32 -1.60 -1.86
CA VAL A 31 -6.97 -1.04 -2.06
C VAL A 31 -6.78 0.15 -1.15
N VAL A 32 -5.80 0.07 -0.25
CA VAL A 32 -5.39 1.20 0.60
C VAL A 32 -4.18 1.87 -0.04
N ILE A 33 -4.32 3.14 -0.40
CA ILE A 33 -3.24 3.95 -0.95
C ILE A 33 -2.72 4.90 0.12
N ASP A 34 -1.45 4.72 0.45
CA ASP A 34 -0.73 5.55 1.40
C ASP A 34 0.15 6.57 0.67
N ALA A 35 -0.09 7.84 0.91
CA ALA A 35 0.79 8.90 0.48
C ALA A 35 1.80 9.18 1.59
N GLY A 36 3.05 8.75 1.43
CA GLY A 36 4.10 8.92 2.42
C GLY A 36 4.29 10.37 2.86
N HIS A 37 4.78 10.57 4.09
CA HIS A 37 4.97 11.87 4.73
C HIS A 37 3.69 12.71 4.88
N GLY A 38 3.81 14.02 5.16
CA GLY A 38 2.65 14.93 5.29
C GLY A 38 2.75 15.86 6.47
N GLY A 39 2.01 16.97 6.45
CA GLY A 39 2.01 17.97 7.52
C GLY A 39 3.40 18.54 7.80
N HIS A 40 3.88 18.38 9.03
CA HIS A 40 5.22 18.84 9.46
C HIS A 40 6.36 17.96 8.94
N ASP A 41 6.08 16.74 8.48
CA ASP A 41 7.07 15.88 7.83
C ASP A 41 7.08 16.14 6.31
N PRO A 42 8.08 16.84 5.78
CA PRO A 42 8.14 17.16 4.36
C PRO A 42 8.61 15.98 3.48
N GLY A 43 9.19 14.93 4.09
CA GLY A 43 10.02 13.97 3.37
C GLY A 43 11.27 14.61 2.77
N SER A 44 11.77 14.07 1.70
CA SER A 44 12.91 14.62 0.96
C SER A 44 12.61 16.01 0.39
N LEU A 45 13.61 16.90 0.50
CA LEU A 45 13.51 18.27 0.00
C LEU A 45 14.18 18.41 -1.36
N GLY A 46 13.39 18.51 -2.41
CA GLY A 46 13.86 18.84 -3.74
C GLY A 46 14.03 20.35 -3.96
N SER A 47 14.59 20.73 -5.10
CA SER A 47 14.78 22.15 -5.44
C SER A 47 13.46 22.89 -5.76
N LYS A 48 12.44 22.17 -6.20
CA LYS A 48 11.14 22.73 -6.63
C LYS A 48 9.94 22.19 -5.87
N ALA A 49 10.07 21.04 -5.22
CA ALA A 49 8.96 20.36 -4.55
C ALA A 49 9.43 19.62 -3.30
N LYS A 50 8.52 19.40 -2.38
CA LYS A 50 8.68 18.52 -1.22
C LYS A 50 8.10 17.16 -1.58
N GLU A 51 8.71 16.08 -1.13
CA GLU A 51 8.28 14.71 -1.37
C GLU A 51 6.81 14.50 -1.02
N LYS A 52 6.37 14.95 0.16
CA LYS A 52 4.98 14.83 0.62
C LYS A 52 3.93 15.31 -0.39
N ASN A 53 4.26 16.34 -1.18
CA ASN A 53 3.33 16.93 -2.17
C ASN A 53 3.27 16.06 -3.43
N ILE A 54 4.41 15.53 -3.85
CA ILE A 54 4.50 14.62 -5.00
C ILE A 54 3.76 13.33 -4.67
N ASN A 55 4.04 12.72 -3.50
CA ASN A 55 3.40 11.50 -3.05
C ASN A 55 1.88 11.63 -2.98
N LEU A 56 1.38 12.75 -2.45
CA LEU A 56 -0.06 13.03 -2.40
C LEU A 56 -0.67 13.15 -3.81
N GLY A 57 0.00 13.88 -4.70
CA GLY A 57 -0.47 14.04 -6.08
C GLY A 57 -0.56 12.71 -6.83
N VAL A 58 0.46 11.86 -6.70
CA VAL A 58 0.51 10.53 -7.32
C VAL A 58 -0.57 9.62 -6.70
N ALA A 59 -0.68 9.58 -5.37
CA ALA A 59 -1.66 8.77 -4.67
C ALA A 59 -3.10 9.09 -5.11
N LEU A 60 -3.45 10.38 -5.16
CA LEU A 60 -4.79 10.82 -5.58
C LEU A 60 -5.05 10.51 -7.06
N LYS A 61 -4.04 10.60 -7.92
CA LYS A 61 -4.17 10.26 -9.34
C LYS A 61 -4.34 8.76 -9.53
N LEU A 62 -3.54 7.95 -8.85
CA LEU A 62 -3.63 6.49 -8.89
C LEU A 62 -5.01 6.02 -8.44
N GLY A 63 -5.48 6.50 -7.30
CA GLY A 63 -6.79 6.08 -6.79
C GLY A 63 -7.94 6.43 -7.73
N ARG A 64 -7.93 7.64 -8.34
CA ARG A 64 -8.92 7.97 -9.37
C ARG A 64 -8.85 7.06 -10.59
N LEU A 65 -7.66 6.65 -11.01
CA LEU A 65 -7.51 5.72 -12.13
C LEU A 65 -8.10 4.34 -11.78
N ILE A 66 -7.86 3.84 -10.57
CA ILE A 66 -8.45 2.59 -10.10
C ILE A 66 -9.98 2.70 -10.05
N GLU A 67 -10.51 3.73 -9.38
CA GLU A 67 -11.96 3.93 -9.22
C GLU A 67 -12.69 4.06 -10.57
N ASN A 68 -12.05 4.67 -11.57
CA ASN A 68 -12.67 4.88 -12.89
C ASN A 68 -12.57 3.68 -13.83
N ASN A 69 -11.62 2.75 -13.61
CA ASN A 69 -11.33 1.69 -14.57
C ASN A 69 -11.52 0.28 -14.01
N MET A 70 -11.70 0.11 -12.69
CA MET A 70 -11.81 -1.21 -12.06
C MET A 70 -13.13 -1.34 -11.30
N GLN A 71 -13.98 -2.28 -11.72
CA GLN A 71 -15.21 -2.61 -11.00
C GLN A 71 -14.92 -3.54 -9.82
N GLY A 72 -15.71 -3.43 -8.75
CA GLY A 72 -15.53 -4.26 -7.54
C GLY A 72 -14.27 -3.94 -6.75
N VAL A 73 -13.63 -2.80 -7.00
CA VAL A 73 -12.46 -2.32 -6.26
C VAL A 73 -12.82 -1.03 -5.54
N LYS A 74 -12.60 -1.02 -4.22
CA LYS A 74 -12.79 0.15 -3.36
C LYS A 74 -11.45 0.76 -3.00
N VAL A 75 -11.26 2.06 -3.24
CA VAL A 75 -10.05 2.77 -2.85
C VAL A 75 -10.25 3.49 -1.51
N VAL A 76 -9.29 3.30 -0.62
CA VAL A 76 -9.17 4.02 0.65
C VAL A 76 -7.80 4.70 0.68
N TYR A 77 -7.75 5.95 1.10
CA TYR A 77 -6.50 6.70 1.23
C TYR A 77 -6.17 6.87 2.71
N THR A 78 -4.90 6.77 3.06
CA THR A 78 -4.46 7.14 4.42
C THR A 78 -4.64 8.64 4.64
N ARG A 79 -4.31 9.46 3.64
CA ARG A 79 -4.58 10.91 3.63
C ARG A 79 -4.98 11.41 2.24
N LYS A 80 -5.86 12.40 2.20
CA LYS A 80 -6.27 13.12 0.97
C LYS A 80 -5.85 14.59 0.97
N LYS A 81 -5.13 15.04 2.00
CA LYS A 81 -4.65 16.43 2.18
C LYS A 81 -3.29 16.43 2.87
N ASP A 82 -2.68 17.60 2.99
CA ASP A 82 -1.38 17.75 3.65
C ASP A 82 -1.54 17.72 5.18
N VAL A 83 -1.65 16.51 5.72
CA VAL A 83 -1.68 16.22 7.16
C VAL A 83 -0.64 15.18 7.49
N TYR A 84 -0.07 15.27 8.70
CA TYR A 84 0.80 14.24 9.25
C TYR A 84 -0.01 13.06 9.76
N LEU A 85 0.50 11.85 9.50
CA LEU A 85 0.03 10.60 10.09
C LEU A 85 1.24 9.80 10.50
N THR A 86 1.22 9.25 11.70
CA THR A 86 2.23 8.31 12.18
C THR A 86 2.18 7.01 11.37
N LEU A 87 3.25 6.22 11.38
CA LEU A 87 3.27 4.93 10.69
C LEU A 87 2.19 3.99 11.24
N GLN A 88 1.97 4.03 12.56
CA GLN A 88 0.92 3.22 13.20
C GLN A 88 -0.50 3.64 12.77
N GLU A 89 -0.77 4.94 12.64
CA GLU A 89 -2.07 5.40 12.15
C GLU A 89 -2.35 4.94 10.71
N ARG A 90 -1.33 4.94 9.84
CA ARG A 90 -1.44 4.42 8.47
C ARG A 90 -1.80 2.93 8.48
N ALA A 91 -1.11 2.13 9.28
CA ALA A 91 -1.40 0.71 9.46
C ALA A 91 -2.80 0.48 10.05
N ASN A 92 -3.20 1.29 11.06
CA ASN A 92 -4.52 1.20 11.67
C ASN A 92 -5.65 1.52 10.69
N ILE A 93 -5.45 2.49 9.79
CA ILE A 93 -6.42 2.79 8.72
C ILE A 93 -6.60 1.56 7.81
N ALA A 94 -5.50 0.95 7.36
CA ALA A 94 -5.54 -0.23 6.51
C ALA A 94 -6.24 -1.42 7.20
N ASN A 95 -5.89 -1.69 8.45
CA ASN A 95 -6.47 -2.77 9.24
C ASN A 95 -7.96 -2.55 9.53
N LYS A 96 -8.35 -1.32 9.87
CA LYS A 96 -9.75 -0.96 10.16
C LYS A 96 -10.67 -1.21 8.96
N VAL A 97 -10.20 -0.95 7.76
CA VAL A 97 -10.99 -1.16 6.53
C VAL A 97 -10.83 -2.56 5.97
N GLN A 98 -10.06 -3.43 6.63
CA GLN A 98 -9.71 -4.76 6.15
C GLN A 98 -9.15 -4.72 4.72
N GLY A 99 -8.14 -3.86 4.51
CA GLY A 99 -7.51 -3.67 3.21
C GLY A 99 -6.92 -4.98 2.67
N ASP A 100 -7.23 -5.29 1.42
CA ASP A 100 -6.70 -6.46 0.74
C ASP A 100 -5.32 -6.18 0.12
N LEU A 101 -5.05 -4.91 -0.23
CA LEU A 101 -3.77 -4.43 -0.77
C LEU A 101 -3.41 -3.08 -0.16
N PHE A 102 -2.16 -2.93 0.29
CA PHE A 102 -1.60 -1.66 0.77
C PHE A 102 -0.49 -1.20 -0.17
N ILE A 103 -0.64 0.00 -0.73
CA ILE A 103 0.35 0.62 -1.64
C ILE A 103 0.82 1.91 -1.00
N SER A 104 2.08 1.97 -0.57
CA SER A 104 2.70 3.21 -0.10
C SER A 104 3.51 3.87 -1.22
N ILE A 105 3.39 5.17 -1.35
CA ILE A 105 4.00 5.98 -2.41
C ILE A 105 4.99 6.94 -1.77
N HIS A 106 6.24 6.82 -2.21
CA HIS A 106 7.37 7.64 -1.82
C HIS A 106 8.12 8.17 -3.05
N THR A 107 8.86 9.24 -2.86
CA THR A 107 9.75 9.81 -3.89
C THR A 107 11.18 9.76 -3.37
N ASN A 108 11.90 8.69 -3.70
CA ASN A 108 13.27 8.49 -3.24
C ASN A 108 14.19 9.65 -3.65
N SER A 109 15.12 9.97 -2.78
CA SER A 109 16.18 10.94 -3.04
C SER A 109 17.55 10.31 -2.82
N LEU A 110 18.54 10.80 -3.54
CA LEU A 110 19.93 10.48 -3.31
C LEU A 110 20.57 11.55 -2.40
N ASP A 111 21.62 11.14 -1.68
CA ASP A 111 22.44 12.07 -0.92
C ASP A 111 22.91 13.23 -1.80
N LYS A 112 22.95 14.43 -1.24
CA LYS A 112 23.38 15.65 -1.94
C LYS A 112 24.79 15.54 -2.49
N LYS A 113 25.64 14.74 -1.87
CA LYS A 113 27.03 14.47 -2.27
C LYS A 113 27.18 13.34 -3.28
N SER A 114 26.10 12.61 -3.60
CA SER A 114 26.16 11.50 -4.57
C SER A 114 26.56 12.01 -5.96
N PRO A 115 27.64 11.48 -6.58
CA PRO A 115 28.09 11.90 -7.89
C PRO A 115 27.09 11.57 -9.00
N ASN A 116 26.24 10.58 -8.78
CA ASN A 116 25.24 10.12 -9.73
C ASN A 116 23.86 10.78 -9.57
N ARG A 117 23.70 11.70 -8.65
CA ARG A 117 22.42 12.32 -8.28
C ARG A 117 21.60 12.83 -9.48
N ARG A 118 22.27 13.34 -10.52
CA ARG A 118 21.62 13.86 -11.72
C ARG A 118 21.36 12.82 -12.80
N LYS A 119 21.93 11.61 -12.64
CA LYS A 119 21.84 10.53 -13.64
C LYS A 119 20.83 9.46 -13.23
N VAL A 120 20.58 9.30 -11.92
CA VAL A 120 19.64 8.31 -11.42
C VAL A 120 18.22 8.84 -11.58
N ALA A 121 17.43 8.09 -12.34
CA ALA A 121 16.01 8.35 -12.58
C ALA A 121 15.30 7.02 -12.75
N GLY A 122 13.99 7.02 -12.64
CA GLY A 122 13.13 5.86 -12.82
C GLY A 122 12.25 5.59 -11.61
N ALA A 123 11.50 4.49 -11.69
CA ALA A 123 10.65 3.99 -10.62
C ALA A 123 11.18 2.64 -10.12
N SER A 124 10.96 2.35 -8.85
CA SER A 124 11.25 1.07 -8.23
C SER A 124 10.10 0.64 -7.36
N THR A 125 9.78 -0.65 -7.38
CA THR A 125 8.74 -1.23 -6.55
C THR A 125 9.39 -2.09 -5.47
N TRP A 126 8.95 -1.91 -4.25
CA TRP A 126 9.50 -2.52 -3.07
C TRP A 126 8.43 -3.37 -2.39
N THR A 127 8.79 -4.53 -1.90
CA THR A 127 7.92 -5.35 -1.06
C THR A 127 8.52 -5.42 0.33
N LEU A 128 7.67 -5.57 1.33
CA LEU A 128 8.14 -5.94 2.66
C LEU A 128 8.76 -7.34 2.56
N GLY A 129 10.00 -7.50 3.00
CA GLY A 129 10.72 -8.76 2.89
C GLY A 129 12.23 -8.60 2.98
N LEU A 130 13.00 -9.70 2.80
CA LEU A 130 14.45 -9.72 2.94
C LEU A 130 15.12 -8.65 2.08
N HIS A 131 15.70 -7.67 2.75
CA HIS A 131 16.50 -6.63 2.10
C HIS A 131 17.77 -7.26 1.50
N ARG A 132 17.67 -7.66 0.23
CA ARG A 132 18.76 -8.38 -0.46
C ARG A 132 19.96 -7.50 -0.77
N SER A 133 19.85 -6.18 -0.65
CA SER A 133 20.96 -5.27 -0.86
C SER A 133 21.07 -4.24 0.27
N LYS A 134 22.30 -3.77 0.50
CA LYS A 134 22.59 -2.70 1.46
C LYS A 134 21.84 -1.41 1.10
N GLU A 135 21.71 -1.12 -0.17
CA GLU A 135 21.01 0.07 -0.68
C GLU A 135 19.52 0.02 -0.33
N ASN A 136 18.90 -1.15 -0.43
CA ASN A 136 17.50 -1.35 -0.08
C ASN A 136 17.26 -1.12 1.42
N LEU A 137 18.14 -1.64 2.26
CA LEU A 137 18.09 -1.43 3.71
C LEU A 137 18.24 0.04 4.07
N GLU A 138 19.16 0.76 3.43
CA GLU A 138 19.36 2.19 3.70
C GLU A 138 18.14 3.05 3.29
N VAL A 139 17.43 2.67 2.23
CA VAL A 139 16.15 3.32 1.87
C VAL A 139 15.10 3.05 2.96
N ALA A 140 14.93 1.79 3.38
CA ALA A 140 13.97 1.43 4.41
C ALA A 140 14.27 2.15 5.75
N LYS A 141 15.53 2.21 6.16
CA LYS A 141 15.96 2.93 7.36
C LYS A 141 15.59 4.42 7.29
N ARG A 142 15.86 5.06 6.14
CA ARG A 142 15.54 6.47 5.95
C ARG A 142 14.03 6.72 6.03
N GLU A 143 13.22 5.93 5.33
CA GLU A 143 11.76 6.12 5.32
C GLU A 143 11.15 5.84 6.70
N ASN A 144 11.65 4.84 7.43
CA ASN A 144 11.17 4.53 8.77
C ASN A 144 11.73 5.47 9.87
N SER A 145 12.77 6.23 9.59
CA SER A 145 13.32 7.19 10.57
C SER A 145 12.34 8.29 10.97
N VAL A 146 11.24 8.45 10.24
CA VAL A 146 10.14 9.37 10.58
C VAL A 146 9.54 9.11 11.97
N ILE A 147 9.66 7.89 12.52
CA ILE A 147 9.20 7.58 13.88
C ILE A 147 9.87 8.44 14.95
N TYR A 148 11.10 8.91 14.72
CA TYR A 148 11.78 9.81 15.66
C TYR A 148 11.16 11.21 15.76
N LEU A 149 10.24 11.55 14.84
CA LEU A 149 9.44 12.77 14.93
C LEU A 149 8.23 12.60 15.88
N GLU A 150 7.98 11.38 16.35
CA GLU A 150 6.89 11.05 17.26
C GLU A 150 7.34 11.11 18.71
N ASN A 151 6.59 11.83 19.57
CA ASN A 151 6.97 12.06 20.97
C ASN A 151 6.99 10.79 21.83
N ASP A 152 6.26 9.75 21.42
CA ASP A 152 6.07 8.48 22.13
C ASP A 152 6.64 7.27 21.36
N PHE A 153 7.58 7.51 20.44
CA PHE A 153 8.08 6.47 19.55
C PHE A 153 8.65 5.25 20.29
N SER A 154 9.36 5.46 21.40
CA SER A 154 9.97 4.38 22.17
C SER A 154 8.97 3.42 22.81
N THR A 155 7.81 3.93 23.20
CA THR A 155 6.72 3.12 23.76
C THR A 155 5.86 2.51 22.65
N ARG A 156 5.59 3.26 21.59
CA ARG A 156 4.72 2.85 20.49
C ARG A 156 5.35 1.77 19.62
N TYR A 157 6.66 1.85 19.42
CA TYR A 157 7.44 0.91 18.60
C TYR A 157 8.45 0.13 19.45
N GLU A 158 8.00 -0.31 20.64
CA GLU A 158 8.84 -1.06 21.56
C GLU A 158 9.48 -2.27 20.86
N GLY A 159 10.81 -2.39 20.99
CA GLY A 159 11.58 -3.45 20.35
C GLY A 159 11.92 -3.22 18.87
N PHE A 160 11.49 -2.10 18.26
CA PHE A 160 11.90 -1.73 16.90
C PHE A 160 12.87 -0.55 16.91
N ASP A 161 14.10 -0.76 16.42
CA ASP A 161 15.09 0.28 16.15
C ASP A 161 15.24 0.45 14.63
N PRO A 162 14.85 1.60 14.04
CA PRO A 162 14.96 1.83 12.60
C PRO A 162 16.40 1.90 12.10
N ASN A 163 17.41 1.97 12.99
CA ASN A 163 18.82 1.90 12.62
C ASN A 163 19.40 0.47 12.72
N SER A 164 18.70 -0.45 13.38
CA SER A 164 19.13 -1.84 13.56
C SER A 164 18.66 -2.72 12.41
N THR A 165 19.59 -3.43 11.78
CA THR A 165 19.29 -4.44 10.76
C THR A 165 18.51 -5.61 11.34
N GLU A 166 18.78 -5.98 12.58
CA GLU A 166 18.13 -7.07 13.32
C GLU A 166 16.64 -6.78 13.52
N SER A 167 16.28 -5.52 13.81
CA SER A 167 14.89 -5.11 13.93
C SER A 167 14.10 -5.36 12.63
N TYR A 168 14.67 -5.06 11.48
CA TYR A 168 14.05 -5.33 10.18
C TYR A 168 13.89 -6.83 9.93
N ILE A 169 14.88 -7.65 10.28
CA ILE A 169 14.84 -9.11 10.12
C ILE A 169 13.71 -9.71 10.97
N ILE A 170 13.56 -9.28 12.22
CA ILE A 170 12.52 -9.77 13.13
C ILE A 170 11.12 -9.45 12.58
N PHE A 171 10.90 -8.21 12.14
CA PHE A 171 9.62 -7.80 11.56
C PHE A 171 9.29 -8.55 10.27
N GLU A 172 10.29 -8.92 9.50
CA GLU A 172 10.17 -9.68 8.28
C GLU A 172 9.61 -11.10 8.51
N PHE A 173 10.10 -11.80 9.54
CA PHE A 173 9.57 -13.13 9.92
C PHE A 173 8.08 -13.11 10.26
N MET A 174 7.55 -12.00 10.75
CA MET A 174 6.14 -11.86 11.12
C MET A 174 5.20 -11.68 9.91
N GLN A 175 5.71 -11.35 8.71
CA GLN A 175 4.93 -10.95 7.54
C GLN A 175 4.86 -11.99 6.41
N TYR A 176 5.33 -13.22 6.64
CA TYR A 176 5.57 -14.24 5.61
C TYR A 176 4.34 -14.66 4.77
N LYS A 177 3.13 -14.49 5.31
CA LYS A 177 1.90 -15.09 4.74
C LYS A 177 1.53 -14.59 3.32
N HIS A 178 1.89 -13.35 2.94
CA HIS A 178 1.49 -12.74 1.67
C HIS A 178 2.68 -12.28 0.81
N MET A 179 3.89 -12.69 1.17
CA MET A 179 5.11 -12.22 0.51
C MET A 179 5.17 -12.58 -0.97
N GLU A 180 4.80 -13.81 -1.33
CA GLU A 180 4.81 -14.26 -2.73
C GLU A 180 3.87 -13.42 -3.60
N GLN A 181 2.66 -13.16 -3.13
CA GLN A 181 1.69 -12.31 -3.82
C GLN A 181 2.21 -10.88 -3.98
N SER A 182 2.84 -10.33 -2.94
CA SER A 182 3.43 -9.00 -2.96
C SER A 182 4.60 -8.91 -3.96
N ILE A 183 5.46 -9.92 -4.02
CA ILE A 183 6.58 -10.00 -4.98
C ILE A 183 6.06 -10.08 -6.42
N ASN A 184 5.06 -10.90 -6.67
CA ASN A 184 4.46 -11.04 -8.00
C ASN A 184 3.85 -9.71 -8.46
N PHE A 185 3.05 -9.07 -7.60
CA PHE A 185 2.46 -7.78 -7.89
C PHE A 185 3.52 -6.68 -8.13
N ALA A 186 4.57 -6.62 -7.30
CA ALA A 186 5.67 -5.68 -7.49
C ALA A 186 6.41 -5.90 -8.80
N SER A 187 6.60 -7.18 -9.20
CA SER A 187 7.22 -7.55 -10.47
C SER A 187 6.37 -7.13 -11.67
N ASP A 188 5.04 -7.26 -11.55
CA ASP A 188 4.11 -6.81 -12.58
C ASP A 188 4.17 -5.29 -12.76
N ILE A 189 4.12 -4.53 -11.68
CA ILE A 189 4.28 -3.07 -11.71
C ILE A 189 5.63 -2.68 -12.34
N GLN A 190 6.72 -3.34 -11.94
CA GLN A 190 8.06 -3.01 -12.43
C GLN A 190 8.19 -3.27 -13.95
N ARG A 191 7.55 -4.30 -14.49
CA ARG A 191 7.50 -4.56 -15.95
C ARG A 191 6.85 -3.42 -16.72
N GLU A 192 5.73 -2.89 -16.19
CA GLU A 192 5.02 -1.77 -16.83
C GLU A 192 5.85 -0.46 -16.87
N PHE A 193 6.81 -0.30 -15.95
CA PHE A 193 7.70 0.86 -15.97
C PHE A 193 8.85 0.73 -16.99
N VAL A 194 9.11 -0.47 -17.50
CA VAL A 194 10.23 -0.75 -18.43
C VAL A 194 9.73 -0.93 -19.87
N SER A 195 8.43 -1.15 -20.04
CA SER A 195 7.77 -1.25 -21.35
C SER A 195 7.58 0.14 -21.97
#